data_aee39ea934e177bdafc3b167e0f8f8db
#
_entry.id   aee39ea934e177bdafc3b167e0f8f8db
#
_cell.length_a   1.000
_cell.length_b   1.000
_cell.length_c   1.000
_cell.angle_alpha   90.00
_cell.angle_beta   90.00
_cell.angle_gamma   90.00
#
_symmetry.space_group_name_H-M   'P 1'
#
loop_
_entity.id
_entity.type
_entity.pdbx_description
1 polymer ?
#
loop_
_entity_poly.entity_id
_entity_poly.type
_entity_poly.pdbx_seq_one_letter_code
_entity_poly.pdbx_strand_id
1 'polypeptide(L)'
;QCGKTTIINMIAGFEKATAGSMKFMGKEITKPDPSRGVVFQSTALFPWMTTMGNVEYGLKMAGVPKAERQKRAQKYIDLVGLSGFEKSFPVQLSGGMRQRVGIARAYCNEPKLMLMDEPFGALDAQTRYLMQEELQRIWEAEKRTVIFVTNNIEEALYLADRILVLTNCP
;
A
#
# COMPACT_ATOMS: atom_id res chain seq x y z
N GLN A 1 15.33 16.65 1.70
CA GLN A 1 14.00 16.03 1.56
C GLN A 1 13.17 16.89 0.61
N CYS A 2 12.73 16.33 -0.53
CA CYS A 2 12.04 17.08 -1.59
C CYS A 2 10.49 17.02 -1.51
N GLY A 3 9.91 16.63 -0.36
CA GLY A 3 8.45 16.67 -0.14
C GLY A 3 7.65 15.47 -0.68
N LYS A 4 8.27 14.35 -1.08
CA LYS A 4 7.57 13.15 -1.59
C LYS A 4 6.50 12.62 -0.64
N THR A 5 6.88 12.36 0.61
CA THR A 5 5.97 11.88 1.66
C THR A 5 4.86 12.89 1.96
N THR A 6 5.18 14.20 1.94
CA THR A 6 4.18 15.26 2.12
C THR A 6 3.11 15.22 1.04
N ILE A 7 3.51 15.02 -0.23
CA ILE A 7 2.56 14.86 -1.35
C ILE A 7 1.67 13.64 -1.13
N ILE A 8 2.24 12.50 -0.77
CA ILE A 8 1.48 11.27 -0.45
C ILE A 8 0.48 11.54 0.67
N ASN A 9 0.90 12.18 1.77
CA ASN A 9 0.06 12.50 2.91
C ASN A 9 -1.11 13.43 2.53
N MET A 10 -0.84 14.43 1.70
CA MET A 10 -1.90 15.32 1.20
C MET A 10 -2.89 14.55 0.31
N ILE A 11 -2.42 13.69 -0.61
CA ILE A 11 -3.31 12.89 -1.47
C ILE A 11 -4.09 11.88 -0.61
N ALA A 12 -3.49 11.30 0.43
CA ALA A 12 -4.18 10.41 1.36
C ALA A 12 -5.25 11.13 2.19
N GLY A 13 -5.08 12.45 2.38
CA GLY A 13 -5.95 13.29 3.21
C GLY A 13 -5.52 13.34 4.67
N PHE A 14 -4.27 12.96 4.98
CA PHE A 14 -3.68 13.08 6.32
C PHE A 14 -3.21 14.50 6.62
N GLU A 15 -2.81 15.23 5.57
CA GLU A 15 -2.35 16.62 5.65
C GLU A 15 -3.15 17.49 4.67
N LYS A 16 -3.32 18.77 5.00
CA LYS A 16 -3.96 19.75 4.13
C LYS A 16 -2.92 20.54 3.35
N ALA A 17 -3.21 20.86 2.09
CA ALA A 17 -2.39 21.78 1.32
C ALA A 17 -2.45 23.20 1.95
N THR A 18 -1.30 23.89 2.01
CA THR A 18 -1.21 25.27 2.53
C THR A 18 -1.93 26.26 1.60
N ALA A 19 -1.94 25.98 0.30
CA ALA A 19 -2.63 26.78 -0.71
C ALA A 19 -3.07 25.88 -1.87
N GLY A 20 -4.00 26.36 -2.69
CA GLY A 20 -4.57 25.60 -3.80
C GLY A 20 -5.63 24.60 -3.37
N SER A 21 -5.98 23.68 -4.27
CA SER A 21 -6.95 22.61 -4.02
C SER A 21 -6.46 21.29 -4.58
N MET A 22 -6.79 20.20 -3.91
CA MET A 22 -6.50 18.83 -4.36
C MET A 22 -7.79 18.05 -4.50
N LYS A 23 -8.00 17.44 -5.66
CA LYS A 23 -9.23 16.73 -5.98
C LYS A 23 -8.94 15.28 -6.36
N PHE A 24 -9.79 14.37 -5.91
CA PHE A 24 -9.82 12.97 -6.34
C PHE A 24 -11.22 12.64 -6.84
N MET A 25 -11.33 12.11 -8.06
CA MET A 25 -12.61 11.82 -8.71
C MET A 25 -13.60 13.01 -8.69
N GLY A 26 -13.10 14.22 -8.92
CA GLY A 26 -13.88 15.46 -8.95
C GLY A 26 -14.25 16.03 -7.57
N LYS A 27 -13.98 15.33 -6.47
CA LYS A 27 -14.26 15.77 -5.10
C LYS A 27 -12.99 16.25 -4.42
N GLU A 28 -13.10 17.32 -3.63
CA GLU A 28 -11.99 17.84 -2.85
C GLU A 28 -11.54 16.84 -1.77
N ILE A 29 -10.23 16.70 -1.60
CA ILE A 29 -9.63 15.86 -0.56
C ILE A 29 -9.58 16.68 0.72
N THR A 30 -10.41 16.34 1.70
CA THR A 30 -10.49 17.02 3.00
C THR A 30 -10.12 16.13 4.18
N LYS A 31 -10.16 14.81 4.00
CA LYS A 31 -9.90 13.79 5.03
C LYS A 31 -9.50 12.45 4.40
N PRO A 32 -8.93 11.51 5.17
CA PRO A 32 -8.71 10.13 4.72
C PRO A 32 -10.02 9.46 4.28
N ASP A 33 -9.91 8.61 3.26
CA ASP A 33 -11.06 7.89 2.69
C ASP A 33 -10.62 6.50 2.20
N PRO A 34 -11.41 5.43 2.43
CA PRO A 34 -11.06 4.07 2.02
C PRO A 34 -10.81 3.87 0.53
N SER A 35 -11.31 4.78 -0.32
CA SER A 35 -11.04 4.75 -1.77
C SER A 35 -9.58 5.05 -2.14
N ARG A 36 -8.79 5.52 -1.17
CA ARG A 36 -7.35 5.79 -1.28
C ARG A 36 -6.60 4.91 -0.28
N GLY A 37 -6.08 3.78 -0.75
CA GLY A 37 -5.27 2.86 0.05
C GLY A 37 -3.84 3.38 0.22
N VAL A 38 -3.25 3.19 1.40
CA VAL A 38 -1.88 3.63 1.69
C VAL A 38 -1.04 2.46 2.16
N VAL A 39 0.13 2.32 1.53
CA VAL A 39 1.21 1.43 1.98
C VAL A 39 2.37 2.31 2.42
N PHE A 40 2.66 2.29 3.71
CA PHE A 40 3.74 3.08 4.31
C PHE A 40 5.09 2.39 4.18
N GLN A 41 6.16 3.15 4.27
CA GLN A 41 7.55 2.67 4.31
C GLN A 41 7.76 1.66 5.45
N SER A 42 7.27 1.97 6.66
CA SER A 42 7.12 0.97 7.72
C SER A 42 5.83 0.19 7.47
N THR A 43 5.86 -1.12 7.54
CA THR A 43 4.69 -1.97 7.27
C THR A 43 3.49 -1.67 8.17
N ALA A 44 3.71 -1.01 9.32
CA ALA A 44 2.71 -0.58 10.29
C ALA A 44 1.61 -1.65 10.54
N LEU A 45 2.03 -2.93 10.63
CA LEU A 45 1.11 -4.01 10.98
C LEU A 45 0.76 -3.95 12.46
N PHE A 46 -0.47 -4.34 12.79
CA PHE A 46 -0.89 -4.53 14.18
C PHE A 46 -0.20 -5.77 14.76
N PRO A 47 0.76 -5.63 15.69
CA PRO A 47 1.58 -6.77 16.15
C PRO A 47 0.79 -7.81 16.92
N TRP A 48 -0.36 -7.43 17.49
CA TRP A 48 -1.29 -8.30 18.22
C TRP A 48 -2.33 -8.99 17.32
N MET A 49 -2.31 -8.76 16.02
CA MET A 49 -3.20 -9.39 15.06
C MET A 49 -2.43 -10.35 14.16
N THR A 50 -3.09 -11.43 13.77
CA THR A 50 -2.58 -12.35 12.75
C THR A 50 -2.53 -11.71 11.36
N THR A 51 -1.94 -12.36 10.39
CA THR A 51 -1.97 -11.97 8.97
C THR A 51 -3.40 -11.75 8.50
N MET A 52 -4.30 -12.72 8.71
CA MET A 52 -5.72 -12.59 8.38
C MET A 52 -6.34 -11.37 9.07
N GLY A 53 -6.10 -11.21 10.37
CA GLY A 53 -6.63 -10.09 11.15
C GLY A 53 -6.17 -8.72 10.64
N ASN A 54 -4.89 -8.62 10.23
CA ASN A 54 -4.35 -7.40 9.63
C ASN A 54 -5.00 -7.09 8.28
N VAL A 55 -5.13 -8.10 7.41
CA VAL A 55 -5.67 -7.91 6.06
C VAL A 55 -7.16 -7.57 6.08
N GLU A 56 -7.96 -8.25 6.90
CA GLU A 56 -9.41 -8.02 6.99
C GLU A 56 -9.79 -6.76 7.79
N TYR A 57 -8.83 -6.10 8.47
CA TYR A 57 -9.10 -5.05 9.45
C TYR A 57 -9.97 -3.91 8.90
N GLY A 58 -9.64 -3.39 7.73
CA GLY A 58 -10.39 -2.30 7.11
C GLY A 58 -11.85 -2.67 6.83
N LEU A 59 -12.08 -3.87 6.31
CA LEU A 59 -13.42 -4.40 6.07
C LEU A 59 -14.20 -4.63 7.38
N LYS A 60 -13.50 -5.04 8.46
CA LYS A 60 -14.08 -5.16 9.79
C LYS A 60 -14.58 -3.80 10.30
N MET A 61 -13.78 -2.75 10.14
CA MET A 61 -14.16 -1.39 10.55
C MET A 61 -15.30 -0.83 9.70
N ALA A 62 -15.42 -1.26 8.45
CA ALA A 62 -16.55 -0.93 7.56
C ALA A 62 -17.84 -1.73 7.85
N GLY A 63 -17.83 -2.61 8.86
CA GLY A 63 -19.01 -3.41 9.24
C GLY A 63 -19.30 -4.61 8.32
N VAL A 64 -18.35 -5.00 7.44
CA VAL A 64 -18.53 -6.15 6.55
C VAL A 64 -18.66 -7.46 7.36
N PRO A 65 -19.65 -8.33 7.07
CA PRO A 65 -19.84 -9.59 7.77
C PRO A 65 -18.59 -10.48 7.75
N LYS A 66 -18.35 -11.23 8.84
CA LYS A 66 -17.12 -12.02 9.04
C LYS A 66 -16.81 -12.96 7.87
N ALA A 67 -17.79 -13.71 7.40
CA ALA A 67 -17.60 -14.66 6.31
C ALA A 67 -17.15 -13.98 5.01
N GLU A 68 -17.74 -12.83 4.68
CA GLU A 68 -17.41 -12.06 3.47
C GLU A 68 -16.03 -11.43 3.57
N ARG A 69 -15.71 -10.74 4.70
CA ARG A 69 -14.40 -10.11 4.83
C ARG A 69 -13.25 -11.12 4.86
N GLN A 70 -13.45 -12.31 5.47
CA GLN A 70 -12.45 -13.38 5.46
C GLN A 70 -12.25 -13.95 4.06
N LYS A 71 -13.31 -14.13 3.28
CA LYS A 71 -13.22 -14.55 1.89
C LYS A 71 -12.43 -13.55 1.05
N ARG A 72 -12.69 -12.24 1.20
CA ARG A 72 -11.93 -11.19 0.51
C ARG A 72 -10.48 -11.14 0.98
N ALA A 73 -10.24 -11.19 2.27
CA ALA A 73 -8.88 -11.18 2.82
C ALA A 73 -8.07 -12.38 2.35
N GLN A 74 -8.67 -13.59 2.27
CA GLN A 74 -8.01 -14.77 1.75
C GLN A 74 -7.58 -14.58 0.29
N LYS A 75 -8.44 -14.03 -0.57
CA LYS A 75 -8.09 -13.69 -1.97
C LYS A 75 -6.78 -12.90 -2.04
N TYR A 76 -6.63 -11.87 -1.20
CA TYR A 76 -5.43 -11.02 -1.24
C TYR A 76 -4.22 -11.65 -0.53
N ILE A 77 -4.43 -12.50 0.48
CA ILE A 77 -3.37 -13.31 1.09
C ILE A 77 -2.80 -14.28 0.06
N ASP A 78 -3.67 -14.94 -0.70
CA ASP A 78 -3.25 -15.86 -1.77
C ASP A 78 -2.55 -15.10 -2.91
N LEU A 79 -3.08 -13.93 -3.28
CA LEU A 79 -2.51 -13.08 -4.34
C LEU A 79 -1.08 -12.63 -4.02
N VAL A 80 -0.76 -12.35 -2.74
CA VAL A 80 0.59 -11.97 -2.32
C VAL A 80 1.46 -13.18 -1.91
N GLY A 81 1.04 -14.42 -2.20
CA GLY A 81 1.81 -15.64 -1.95
C GLY A 81 2.02 -15.94 -0.47
N LEU A 82 1.03 -15.64 0.37
CA LEU A 82 1.07 -15.89 1.83
C LEU A 82 0.05 -16.94 2.30
N SER A 83 -0.44 -17.79 1.39
CA SER A 83 -1.26 -18.96 1.75
C SER A 83 -0.52 -19.85 2.74
N GLY A 84 -1.20 -20.25 3.81
CA GLY A 84 -0.63 -21.01 4.93
C GLY A 84 -0.08 -20.15 6.08
N PHE A 85 0.01 -18.81 5.91
CA PHE A 85 0.46 -17.87 6.95
C PHE A 85 -0.66 -17.03 7.54
N GLU A 86 -1.92 -17.38 7.33
CA GLU A 86 -3.11 -16.64 7.78
C GLU A 86 -3.15 -16.43 9.28
N LYS A 87 -2.68 -17.42 10.04
CA LYS A 87 -2.65 -17.43 11.51
C LYS A 87 -1.36 -16.87 12.11
N SER A 88 -0.34 -16.60 11.29
CA SER A 88 0.94 -16.10 11.75
C SER A 88 0.84 -14.65 12.21
N PHE A 89 1.53 -14.31 13.29
CA PHE A 89 1.69 -12.95 13.78
C PHE A 89 2.87 -12.26 13.09
N PRO A 90 2.90 -10.91 13.03
CA PRO A 90 3.99 -10.16 12.37
C PRO A 90 5.40 -10.53 12.83
N VAL A 91 5.58 -10.89 14.11
CA VAL A 91 6.87 -11.33 14.67
C VAL A 91 7.38 -12.64 14.06
N GLN A 92 6.50 -13.47 13.52
CA GLN A 92 6.82 -14.76 12.90
C GLN A 92 7.11 -14.65 11.39
N LEU A 93 6.99 -13.45 10.83
CA LEU A 93 7.14 -13.18 9.39
C LEU A 93 8.48 -12.51 9.09
N SER A 94 9.07 -12.82 7.94
CA SER A 94 10.22 -12.07 7.41
C SER A 94 9.84 -10.61 7.06
N GLY A 95 10.84 -9.76 6.82
CA GLY A 95 10.60 -8.37 6.40
C GLY A 95 9.75 -8.27 5.12
N GLY A 96 10.10 -9.07 4.10
CA GLY A 96 9.33 -9.15 2.84
C GLY A 96 7.92 -9.68 3.04
N MET A 97 7.74 -10.70 3.89
CA MET A 97 6.40 -11.23 4.21
C MET A 97 5.54 -10.17 4.90
N ARG A 98 6.09 -9.43 5.86
CA ARG A 98 5.36 -8.31 6.51
C ARG A 98 4.95 -7.25 5.48
N GLN A 99 5.83 -6.94 4.53
CA GLN A 99 5.51 -5.99 3.46
C GLN A 99 4.36 -6.48 2.59
N ARG A 100 4.36 -7.75 2.21
CA ARG A 100 3.25 -8.39 1.47
C ARG A 100 1.93 -8.33 2.24
N VAL A 101 1.94 -8.55 3.56
CA VAL A 101 0.73 -8.36 4.40
C VAL A 101 0.24 -6.92 4.35
N GLY A 102 1.14 -5.93 4.41
CA GLY A 102 0.79 -4.51 4.29
C GLY A 102 0.14 -4.17 2.95
N ILE A 103 0.67 -4.71 1.86
CA ILE A 103 0.11 -4.57 0.51
C ILE A 103 -1.28 -5.24 0.45
N ALA A 104 -1.40 -6.50 0.89
CA ALA A 104 -2.68 -7.22 0.91
C ALA A 104 -3.75 -6.48 1.72
N ARG A 105 -3.39 -5.93 2.90
CA ARG A 105 -4.27 -5.12 3.73
C ARG A 105 -4.80 -3.88 2.99
N ALA A 106 -3.95 -3.19 2.25
CA ALA A 106 -4.35 -2.01 1.50
C ALA A 106 -5.26 -2.39 0.32
N TYR A 107 -4.92 -3.44 -0.44
CA TYR A 107 -5.74 -3.93 -1.56
C TYR A 107 -7.07 -4.53 -1.12
N CYS A 108 -7.16 -5.13 0.08
CA CYS A 108 -8.37 -5.78 0.59
C CYS A 108 -9.56 -4.82 0.72
N ASN A 109 -9.31 -3.53 0.89
CA ASN A 109 -10.35 -2.50 0.88
C ASN A 109 -10.80 -2.09 -0.53
N GLU A 110 -10.21 -2.68 -1.56
CA GLU A 110 -10.50 -2.39 -2.98
C GLU A 110 -10.45 -0.89 -3.31
N PRO A 111 -9.37 -0.18 -2.94
CA PRO A 111 -9.26 1.24 -3.19
C PRO A 111 -9.17 1.52 -4.69
N LYS A 112 -9.58 2.71 -5.11
CA LYS A 112 -9.45 3.18 -6.50
C LYS A 112 -8.07 3.75 -6.80
N LEU A 113 -7.38 4.21 -5.76
CA LEU A 113 -6.02 4.74 -5.81
C LEU A 113 -5.18 4.09 -4.72
N MET A 114 -4.03 3.54 -5.10
CA MET A 114 -3.00 3.06 -4.18
C MET A 114 -1.89 4.10 -4.07
N LEU A 115 -1.54 4.44 -2.85
CA LEU A 115 -0.44 5.33 -2.50
C LEU A 115 0.64 4.49 -1.81
N MET A 116 1.85 4.47 -2.36
CA MET A 116 2.96 3.69 -1.83
C MET A 116 4.15 4.61 -1.57
N ASP A 117 4.53 4.76 -0.30
CA ASP A 117 5.65 5.61 0.11
C ASP A 117 6.87 4.76 0.45
N GLU A 118 7.83 4.69 -0.48
CA GLU A 118 9.08 3.92 -0.38
C GLU A 118 8.86 2.49 0.14
N PRO A 119 7.88 1.71 -0.40
CA PRO A 119 7.43 0.46 0.22
C PRO A 119 8.53 -0.60 0.31
N PHE A 120 9.58 -0.50 -0.50
CA PHE A 120 10.67 -1.47 -0.54
C PHE A 120 11.98 -0.92 0.00
N GLY A 121 11.99 0.29 0.57
CA GLY A 121 13.20 0.96 1.03
C GLY A 121 13.98 0.23 2.13
N ALA A 122 13.30 -0.56 2.96
CA ALA A 122 13.90 -1.32 4.06
C ALA A 122 14.32 -2.76 3.68
N LEU A 123 14.15 -3.16 2.40
CA LEU A 123 14.46 -4.51 1.92
C LEU A 123 15.86 -4.57 1.29
N ASP A 124 16.52 -5.72 1.43
CA ASP A 124 17.73 -6.04 0.68
C ASP A 124 17.45 -6.11 -0.83
N ALA A 125 18.49 -6.02 -1.65
CA ALA A 125 18.36 -5.91 -3.10
C ALA A 125 17.61 -7.10 -3.74
N GLN A 126 17.88 -8.32 -3.29
CA GLN A 126 17.24 -9.52 -3.84
C GLN A 126 15.75 -9.57 -3.47
N THR A 127 15.41 -9.34 -2.21
CA THR A 127 14.01 -9.28 -1.75
C THR A 127 13.26 -8.15 -2.43
N ARG A 128 13.90 -7.00 -2.64
CA ARG A 128 13.31 -5.85 -3.35
C ARG A 128 12.92 -6.21 -4.78
N TYR A 129 13.83 -6.85 -5.54
CA TYR A 129 13.53 -7.28 -6.91
C TYR A 129 12.32 -8.22 -6.96
N LEU A 130 12.28 -9.24 -6.09
CA LEU A 130 11.14 -10.16 -6.00
C LEU A 130 9.84 -9.44 -5.64
N MET A 131 9.90 -8.40 -4.80
CA MET A 131 8.73 -7.60 -4.43
C MET A 131 8.24 -6.71 -5.57
N GLN A 132 9.14 -6.23 -6.42
CA GLN A 132 8.77 -5.45 -7.62
C GLN A 132 8.01 -6.33 -8.62
N GLU A 133 8.52 -7.54 -8.91
CA GLU A 133 7.82 -8.53 -9.77
C GLU A 133 6.45 -8.88 -9.20
N GLU A 134 6.38 -9.12 -7.89
CA GLU A 134 5.13 -9.43 -7.20
C GLU A 134 4.12 -8.27 -7.28
N LEU A 135 4.58 -7.03 -7.11
CA LEU A 135 3.73 -5.85 -7.24
C LEU A 135 3.18 -5.69 -8.66
N GLN A 136 3.99 -5.94 -9.69
CA GLN A 136 3.51 -5.94 -11.09
C GLN A 136 2.44 -7.02 -11.30
N ARG A 137 2.67 -8.23 -10.80
CA ARG A 137 1.69 -9.32 -10.88
C ARG A 137 0.36 -8.96 -10.21
N ILE A 138 0.41 -8.35 -9.03
CA ILE A 138 -0.77 -7.85 -8.31
C ILE A 138 -1.46 -6.75 -9.13
N TRP A 139 -0.69 -5.81 -9.69
CA TRP A 139 -1.23 -4.75 -10.51
C TRP A 139 -1.90 -5.28 -11.78
N GLU A 140 -1.31 -6.26 -12.45
CA GLU A 140 -1.90 -6.90 -13.63
C GLU A 140 -3.27 -7.55 -13.32
N ALA A 141 -3.39 -8.16 -12.14
CA ALA A 141 -4.64 -8.78 -11.69
C ALA A 141 -5.72 -7.76 -11.31
N GLU A 142 -5.33 -6.65 -10.68
CA GLU A 142 -6.27 -5.69 -10.07
C GLU A 142 -6.45 -4.39 -10.88
N LYS A 143 -5.47 -4.01 -11.73
CA LYS A 143 -5.49 -2.81 -12.59
C LYS A 143 -5.87 -1.52 -11.85
N ARG A 144 -5.31 -1.31 -10.66
CA ARG A 144 -5.54 -0.09 -9.86
C ARG A 144 -4.59 1.02 -10.28
N THR A 145 -5.02 2.27 -10.16
CA THR A 145 -4.10 3.41 -10.26
C THR A 145 -3.17 3.40 -9.04
N VAL A 146 -1.87 3.51 -9.29
CA VAL A 146 -0.85 3.52 -8.24
C VAL A 146 -0.02 4.79 -8.34
N ILE A 147 0.18 5.47 -7.22
CA ILE A 147 1.22 6.50 -7.05
C ILE A 147 2.29 5.86 -6.17
N PHE A 148 3.46 5.66 -6.77
CA PHE A 148 4.58 4.99 -6.14
C PHE A 148 5.73 6.00 -5.92
N VAL A 149 6.14 6.17 -4.68
CA VAL A 149 7.25 7.04 -4.31
C VAL A 149 8.47 6.20 -4.01
N THR A 150 9.59 6.54 -4.64
CA THR A 150 10.87 5.88 -4.42
C THR A 150 12.04 6.85 -4.55
N ASN A 151 13.16 6.50 -3.93
CA ASN A 151 14.47 7.12 -4.13
C ASN A 151 15.33 6.33 -5.13
N ASN A 152 14.87 5.18 -5.61
CA ASN A 152 15.59 4.33 -6.54
C ASN A 152 15.10 4.57 -7.98
N ILE A 153 16.00 5.03 -8.85
CA ILE A 153 15.67 5.34 -10.25
C ILE A 153 15.33 4.08 -11.03
N GLU A 154 16.05 2.97 -10.82
CA GLU A 154 15.79 1.69 -11.49
C GLU A 154 14.39 1.16 -11.17
N GLU A 155 14.00 1.28 -9.90
CA GLU A 155 12.65 0.91 -9.44
C GLU A 155 11.56 1.76 -10.13
N ALA A 156 11.78 3.07 -10.24
CA ALA A 156 10.85 3.96 -10.94
C ALA A 156 10.74 3.60 -12.43
N LEU A 157 11.87 3.33 -13.09
CA LEU A 157 11.90 2.94 -14.51
C LEU A 157 11.23 1.57 -14.75
N TYR A 158 11.36 0.65 -13.79
CA TYR A 158 10.81 -0.69 -13.92
C TYR A 158 9.29 -0.74 -13.71
N LEU A 159 8.76 0.08 -12.79
CA LEU A 159 7.36 -0.02 -12.35
C LEU A 159 6.41 0.99 -13.00
N ALA A 160 6.91 2.14 -13.49
CA ALA A 160 6.04 3.27 -13.80
C ALA A 160 5.75 3.44 -15.29
N ASP A 161 4.52 3.76 -15.63
CA ASP A 161 4.12 4.30 -16.95
C ASP A 161 4.53 5.78 -17.11
N ARG A 162 4.59 6.52 -15.98
CA ARG A 162 4.94 7.95 -15.95
C ARG A 162 5.77 8.25 -14.72
N ILE A 163 6.83 9.04 -14.89
CA ILE A 163 7.74 9.43 -13.80
C ILE A 163 7.68 10.94 -13.61
N LEU A 164 7.49 11.36 -12.36
CA LEU A 164 7.63 12.73 -11.91
C LEU A 164 8.89 12.84 -11.05
N VAL A 165 9.84 13.65 -11.49
CA VAL A 165 11.07 13.92 -10.74
C VAL A 165 10.87 15.16 -9.88
N LEU A 166 11.09 15.03 -8.58
CA LEU A 166 11.09 16.14 -7.64
C LEU A 166 12.53 16.58 -7.36
N THR A 167 12.80 17.86 -7.54
CA THR A 167 14.07 18.47 -7.16
C THR A 167 14.07 18.87 -5.69
N ASN A 168 15.24 19.16 -5.14
CA ASN A 168 15.32 19.77 -3.81
C ASN A 168 14.57 21.10 -3.81
N CYS A 169 13.94 21.41 -2.68
CA CYS A 169 13.30 22.70 -2.47
C CYS A 169 14.36 23.80 -2.60
N PRO A 170 14.08 24.89 -3.34
CA PRO A 170 14.98 26.04 -3.42
C PRO A 170 15.19 26.70 -2.05
#